data_11f65da9021731405de1095b049a94e1
#
_entry.id   11f65da9021731405de1095b049a94e1
#
_cell.length_a   1.000
_cell.length_b   1.000
_cell.length_c   1.000
_cell.angle_alpha   90.00
_cell.angle_beta   90.00
_cell.angle_gamma   90.00
#
_symmetry.space_group_name_H-M   'P 1'
#
loop_
_entity.id
_entity.type
_entity.pdbx_description
1 polymer ?
#
loop_
_entity_poly.entity_id
_entity_poly.type
_entity_poly.pdbx_seq_one_letter_code
_entity_poly.pdbx_strand_id
1 'polypeptide(L)'
;DKGGVVYRLDPVTLEVTQAIHNDLKPFGATIDNATQTLWFGNTVNSTVTAIDAKTSEVKGRLVLDDRKRSDTVKPLQPRQLVADDTTNTVYITGIGKESVIWVVDGATLKLKDTITNTGTFSTGLALDAKAKRLYTTNADGELVTIDTATNKILSRKKVQDDGKEHFYLNLSLDTAGQRAFVTDSKQPEVLVVNLKDGSVMQKIAAPASLAV
;
A
#
# COMPACT_ATOMS: atom_id res chain seq x y z
N ASP A 1 6.14 -5.88 -13.81
CA ASP A 1 6.62 -6.98 -14.64
C ASP A 1 6.28 -8.33 -14.00
N LYS A 2 5.79 -9.27 -14.80
CA LYS A 2 5.48 -10.63 -14.30
C LYS A 2 6.75 -11.45 -14.05
N GLY A 3 7.88 -11.04 -14.63
CA GLY A 3 9.16 -11.73 -14.55
C GLY A 3 10.02 -11.42 -13.34
N GLY A 4 9.57 -10.56 -12.42
CA GLY A 4 10.35 -10.24 -11.23
C GLY A 4 11.58 -9.38 -11.49
N VAL A 5 11.47 -8.36 -12.34
CA VAL A 5 12.55 -7.41 -12.62
C VAL A 5 12.10 -5.99 -12.29
N VAL A 6 12.95 -5.27 -11.60
CA VAL A 6 12.86 -3.82 -11.39
C VAL A 6 13.87 -3.15 -12.30
N TYR A 7 13.45 -2.16 -13.08
CA TYR A 7 14.32 -1.42 -13.97
C TYR A 7 14.63 -0.05 -13.39
N ARG A 8 15.91 0.30 -13.39
CA ARG A 8 16.36 1.67 -13.19
C ARG A 8 16.44 2.36 -14.54
N LEU A 9 15.86 3.53 -14.64
CA LEU A 9 15.84 4.32 -15.87
C LEU A 9 16.65 5.62 -15.64
N ASP A 10 17.28 6.08 -16.70
CA ASP A 10 17.76 7.47 -16.74
C ASP A 10 16.51 8.39 -16.80
N PRO A 11 16.40 9.40 -15.92
CA PRO A 11 15.19 10.23 -15.86
C PRO A 11 15.05 11.21 -17.03
N VAL A 12 16.09 11.40 -17.83
CA VAL A 12 16.09 12.31 -18.98
C VAL A 12 15.88 11.54 -20.29
N THR A 13 16.69 10.49 -20.50
CA THR A 13 16.65 9.70 -21.74
C THR A 13 15.64 8.57 -21.70
N LEU A 14 15.16 8.19 -20.53
CA LEU A 14 14.30 7.04 -20.24
C LEU A 14 14.90 5.68 -20.64
N GLU A 15 16.22 5.65 -20.90
CA GLU A 15 16.92 4.42 -21.17
C GLU A 15 17.09 3.58 -19.91
N VAL A 16 17.01 2.26 -20.06
CA VAL A 16 17.26 1.32 -18.97
C VAL A 16 18.75 1.31 -18.65
N THR A 17 19.11 1.81 -17.48
CA THR A 17 20.50 1.83 -17.00
C THR A 17 20.85 0.58 -16.21
N GLN A 18 19.86 -0.09 -15.62
CA GLN A 18 20.07 -1.30 -14.84
C GLN A 18 18.79 -2.14 -14.74
N ALA A 19 18.96 -3.46 -14.75
CA ALA A 19 17.92 -4.43 -14.45
C ALA A 19 18.27 -5.13 -13.13
N ILE A 20 17.35 -5.10 -12.16
CA ILE A 20 17.53 -5.65 -10.81
C ILE A 20 16.60 -6.84 -10.66
N HIS A 21 17.15 -8.01 -10.41
CA HIS A 21 16.34 -9.22 -10.18
C HIS A 21 15.65 -9.15 -8.82
N ASN A 22 14.36 -9.32 -8.86
CA ASN A 22 13.45 -9.30 -7.72
C ASN A 22 12.62 -10.59 -7.68
N ASP A 23 11.77 -10.76 -6.67
CA ASP A 23 10.77 -11.81 -6.66
C ASP A 23 9.65 -11.50 -7.65
N LEU A 24 8.81 -12.52 -7.91
CA LEU A 24 7.82 -12.46 -8.99
C LEU A 24 6.72 -11.43 -8.74
N LYS A 25 6.41 -10.69 -9.79
CA LYS A 25 5.34 -9.72 -9.88
C LYS A 25 5.45 -8.61 -8.83
N PRO A 26 6.53 -7.82 -8.85
CA PRO A 26 6.61 -6.60 -8.05
C PRO A 26 5.47 -5.67 -8.48
N PHE A 27 4.71 -5.18 -7.50
CA PHE A 27 3.53 -4.34 -7.78
C PHE A 27 3.62 -2.98 -7.11
N GLY A 28 3.48 -2.92 -5.79
CA GLY A 28 3.63 -1.68 -5.04
C GLY A 28 5.07 -1.40 -4.70
N ALA A 29 5.41 -0.12 -4.62
CA ALA A 29 6.74 0.33 -4.24
C ALA A 29 6.66 1.57 -3.35
N THR A 30 7.68 1.76 -2.52
CA THR A 30 7.91 2.99 -1.76
C THR A 30 9.41 3.21 -1.57
N ILE A 31 9.78 4.42 -1.20
CA ILE A 31 11.14 4.76 -0.78
C ILE A 31 11.14 5.19 0.67
N ASP A 32 12.07 4.66 1.44
CA ASP A 32 12.47 5.18 2.73
C ASP A 32 13.67 6.11 2.49
N ASN A 33 13.44 7.40 2.59
CA ASN A 33 14.46 8.41 2.33
C ASN A 33 15.51 8.48 3.43
N ALA A 34 15.17 8.11 4.66
CA ALA A 34 16.11 8.12 5.77
C ALA A 34 17.21 7.06 5.59
N THR A 35 16.87 5.89 5.13
CA THR A 35 17.79 4.77 4.88
C THR A 35 18.21 4.63 3.42
N GLN A 36 17.66 5.47 2.50
CA GLN A 36 17.85 5.37 1.06
C GLN A 36 17.55 3.95 0.54
N THR A 37 16.42 3.42 0.96
CA THR A 37 15.98 2.06 0.62
C THR A 37 14.70 2.09 -0.19
N LEU A 38 14.73 1.45 -1.34
CA LEU A 38 13.55 1.17 -2.17
C LEU A 38 12.94 -0.16 -1.72
N TRP A 39 11.62 -0.17 -1.57
CA TRP A 39 10.85 -1.35 -1.15
C TRP A 39 9.87 -1.76 -2.22
N PHE A 40 9.83 -3.06 -2.55
CA PHE A 40 8.93 -3.62 -3.57
C PHE A 40 8.16 -4.80 -3.00
N GLY A 41 6.83 -4.73 -3.05
CA GLY A 41 5.94 -5.82 -2.67
C GLY A 41 5.75 -6.82 -3.82
N ASN A 42 6.03 -8.09 -3.58
CA ASN A 42 6.02 -9.15 -4.60
C ASN A 42 4.78 -10.04 -4.41
N THR A 43 3.79 -9.86 -5.29
CA THR A 43 2.45 -10.41 -5.09
C THR A 43 2.34 -11.92 -5.24
N VAL A 44 3.22 -12.56 -6.01
CA VAL A 44 3.20 -14.02 -6.21
C VAL A 44 3.86 -14.76 -5.06
N ASN A 45 4.98 -14.23 -4.56
CA ASN A 45 5.78 -14.89 -3.53
C ASN A 45 5.38 -14.47 -2.11
N SER A 46 4.49 -13.48 -1.95
CA SER A 46 4.15 -12.88 -0.64
C SER A 46 5.38 -12.39 0.11
N THR A 47 6.29 -11.73 -0.61
CA THR A 47 7.54 -11.20 -0.07
C THR A 47 7.62 -9.70 -0.26
N VAL A 48 8.53 -9.06 0.45
CA VAL A 48 8.98 -7.71 0.16
C VAL A 48 10.50 -7.72 -0.05
N THR A 49 10.96 -6.96 -1.04
CA THR A 49 12.38 -6.80 -1.34
C THR A 49 12.82 -5.38 -1.02
N ALA A 50 13.93 -5.24 -0.32
CA ALA A 50 14.62 -3.98 -0.06
C ALA A 50 15.83 -3.85 -0.98
N ILE A 51 15.95 -2.71 -1.66
CA ILE A 51 17.01 -2.41 -2.62
C ILE A 51 17.66 -1.09 -2.20
N ASP A 52 18.97 -1.03 -2.21
CA ASP A 52 19.71 0.22 -2.00
C ASP A 52 19.45 1.18 -3.17
N ALA A 53 18.93 2.38 -2.87
CA ALA A 53 18.54 3.34 -3.91
C ALA A 53 19.74 3.93 -4.67
N LYS A 54 20.94 3.89 -4.09
CA LYS A 54 22.16 4.44 -4.72
C LYS A 54 22.88 3.38 -5.56
N THR A 55 23.12 2.21 -4.96
CA THR A 55 23.89 1.13 -5.61
C THR A 55 23.03 0.21 -6.46
N SER A 56 21.70 0.19 -6.21
CA SER A 56 20.75 -0.76 -6.79
C SER A 56 20.95 -2.22 -6.37
N GLU A 57 21.72 -2.44 -5.30
CA GLU A 57 21.94 -3.77 -4.74
C GLU A 57 20.76 -4.20 -3.87
N VAL A 58 20.40 -5.48 -3.94
CA VAL A 58 19.38 -6.05 -3.07
C VAL A 58 19.95 -6.17 -1.66
N LYS A 59 19.41 -5.38 -0.72
CA LYS A 59 19.76 -5.43 0.70
C LYS A 59 19.23 -6.68 1.38
N GLY A 60 18.06 -7.16 0.94
CA GLY A 60 17.43 -8.36 1.48
C GLY A 60 16.00 -8.56 1.02
N ARG A 61 15.45 -9.71 1.41
CA ARG A 61 14.06 -10.11 1.18
C ARG A 61 13.44 -10.59 2.49
N LEU A 62 12.17 -10.28 2.68
CA LEU A 62 11.38 -10.74 3.83
C LEU A 62 10.14 -11.47 3.30
N VAL A 63 9.91 -12.69 3.79
CA VAL A 63 8.66 -13.42 3.57
C VAL A 63 7.62 -12.84 4.53
N LEU A 64 6.49 -12.38 3.98
CA LEU A 64 5.40 -11.76 4.74
C LEU A 64 4.30 -12.77 5.08
N ASP A 65 4.05 -13.70 4.17
CA ASP A 65 3.08 -14.79 4.35
C ASP A 65 3.69 -16.07 3.78
N ASP A 66 4.06 -17.00 4.65
CA ASP A 66 4.74 -18.26 4.33
C ASP A 66 3.77 -19.43 4.04
N ARG A 67 2.46 -19.18 4.10
CA ARG A 67 1.46 -20.19 3.78
C ARG A 67 1.65 -20.71 2.36
N LYS A 68 1.69 -22.03 2.22
CA LYS A 68 1.80 -22.64 0.89
C LYS A 68 0.47 -22.49 0.13
N ARG A 69 0.56 -21.96 -1.09
CA ARG A 69 -0.60 -21.83 -1.98
C ARG A 69 -1.16 -23.21 -2.35
N SER A 70 -2.47 -23.34 -2.24
CA SER A 70 -3.25 -24.50 -2.65
C SER A 70 -4.61 -24.06 -3.20
N ASP A 71 -5.48 -24.99 -3.53
CA ASP A 71 -6.85 -24.67 -3.97
C ASP A 71 -7.65 -23.93 -2.87
N THR A 72 -7.37 -24.23 -1.61
CA THR A 72 -8.07 -23.64 -0.46
C THR A 72 -7.27 -22.56 0.25
N VAL A 73 -5.95 -22.55 0.15
CA VAL A 73 -5.07 -21.57 0.79
C VAL A 73 -4.53 -20.59 -0.24
N LYS A 74 -4.83 -19.32 -0.05
CA LYS A 74 -4.29 -18.24 -0.88
C LYS A 74 -3.51 -17.28 0.04
N PRO A 75 -2.16 -17.29 -0.03
CA PRO A 75 -1.36 -16.33 0.71
C PRO A 75 -1.78 -14.89 0.39
N LEU A 76 -1.73 -14.03 1.38
CA LEU A 76 -2.00 -12.61 1.21
C LEU A 76 -0.97 -11.99 0.27
N GLN A 77 -1.42 -11.03 -0.53
CA GLN A 77 -0.59 -10.42 -1.56
C GLN A 77 -0.15 -9.02 -1.14
N PRO A 78 1.14 -8.75 -1.01
CA PRO A 78 1.64 -7.38 -0.82
C PRO A 78 1.20 -6.49 -1.97
N ARG A 79 0.54 -5.35 -1.67
CA ARG A 79 -0.04 -4.50 -2.73
C ARG A 79 0.46 -3.07 -2.69
N GLN A 80 0.15 -2.31 -1.67
CA GLN A 80 0.59 -0.94 -1.48
C GLN A 80 1.59 -0.85 -0.32
N LEU A 81 2.55 0.04 -0.45
CA LEU A 81 3.57 0.27 0.55
C LEU A 81 3.70 1.76 0.83
N VAL A 82 3.92 2.11 2.08
CA VAL A 82 4.33 3.46 2.48
C VAL A 82 5.43 3.35 3.53
N ALA A 83 6.40 4.26 3.47
CA ALA A 83 7.49 4.34 4.43
C ALA A 83 7.29 5.56 5.35
N ASP A 84 7.55 5.37 6.63
CA ASP A 84 7.70 6.43 7.61
C ASP A 84 9.20 6.68 7.84
N ASP A 85 9.72 7.69 7.18
CA ASP A 85 11.13 8.08 7.25
C ASP A 85 11.56 8.48 8.68
N THR A 86 10.61 8.86 9.54
CA THR A 86 10.90 9.31 10.91
C THR A 86 11.13 8.16 11.88
N THR A 87 10.54 7.01 11.60
CA THR A 87 10.58 5.81 12.45
C THR A 87 11.25 4.62 11.79
N ASN A 88 11.73 4.75 10.55
CA ASN A 88 12.23 3.67 9.70
C ASN A 88 11.25 2.49 9.65
N THR A 89 9.97 2.80 9.49
CA THR A 89 8.92 1.78 9.46
C THR A 89 8.26 1.73 8.10
N VAL A 90 8.11 0.54 7.54
CA VAL A 90 7.41 0.33 6.26
C VAL A 90 6.12 -0.41 6.53
N TYR A 91 5.01 0.19 6.11
CA TYR A 91 3.67 -0.40 6.16
C TYR A 91 3.32 -0.98 4.80
N ILE A 92 2.79 -2.20 4.78
CA ILE A 92 2.53 -2.96 3.56
C ILE A 92 1.14 -3.59 3.65
N THR A 93 0.23 -3.29 2.72
CA THR A 93 -1.05 -4.00 2.65
C THR A 93 -0.86 -5.42 2.16
N GLY A 94 -1.42 -6.38 2.91
CA GLY A 94 -1.55 -7.77 2.51
C GLY A 94 -3.00 -8.06 2.15
N ILE A 95 -3.30 -8.07 0.85
CA ILE A 95 -4.69 -8.16 0.38
C ILE A 95 -5.21 -9.59 0.35
N GLY A 96 -6.43 -9.75 0.81
CA GLY A 96 -7.20 -10.99 0.82
C GLY A 96 -8.61 -10.74 1.36
N LYS A 97 -9.38 -11.81 1.58
CA LYS A 97 -10.70 -11.71 2.23
C LYS A 97 -10.59 -11.11 3.63
N GLU A 98 -9.54 -11.47 4.35
CA GLU A 98 -9.15 -10.90 5.63
C GLU A 98 -7.80 -10.23 5.41
N SER A 99 -7.83 -8.97 5.03
CA SER A 99 -6.62 -8.21 4.76
C SER A 99 -5.91 -7.81 6.05
N VAL A 100 -4.61 -7.60 5.93
CA VAL A 100 -3.75 -7.14 7.02
C VAL A 100 -2.90 -5.96 6.54
N ILE A 101 -2.24 -5.29 7.48
CA ILE A 101 -1.11 -4.42 7.18
C ILE A 101 0.08 -4.96 7.96
N TRP A 102 1.11 -5.38 7.25
CA TRP A 102 2.39 -5.75 7.85
C TRP A 102 3.18 -4.49 8.19
N VAL A 103 3.79 -4.50 9.36
CA VAL A 103 4.64 -3.43 9.88
C VAL A 103 6.07 -3.94 9.92
N VAL A 104 6.92 -3.42 9.05
CA VAL A 104 8.28 -3.88 8.85
C VAL A 104 9.27 -2.85 9.37
N ASP A 105 10.28 -3.30 10.08
CA ASP A 105 11.41 -2.48 10.47
C ASP A 105 12.34 -2.27 9.27
N GLY A 106 12.46 -1.03 8.84
CA GLY A 106 13.22 -0.65 7.64
C GLY A 106 14.74 -0.82 7.78
N ALA A 107 15.24 -0.76 9.01
CA ALA A 107 16.67 -0.92 9.28
C ALA A 107 17.10 -2.38 9.36
N THR A 108 16.26 -3.23 9.97
CA THR A 108 16.60 -4.64 10.25
C THR A 108 15.96 -5.64 9.29
N LEU A 109 15.05 -5.21 8.41
CA LEU A 109 14.27 -6.05 7.50
C LEU A 109 13.46 -7.14 8.26
N LYS A 110 12.92 -6.81 9.42
CA LYS A 110 12.13 -7.74 10.23
C LYS A 110 10.69 -7.29 10.34
N LEU A 111 9.78 -8.25 10.37
CA LEU A 111 8.39 -7.99 10.72
C LEU A 111 8.31 -7.60 12.20
N LYS A 112 7.79 -6.39 12.48
CA LYS A 112 7.58 -5.88 13.85
C LYS A 112 6.19 -6.20 14.37
N ASP A 113 5.19 -6.12 13.47
CA ASP A 113 3.79 -6.28 13.85
C ASP A 113 2.93 -6.60 12.63
N THR A 114 1.70 -7.05 12.88
CA THR A 114 0.69 -7.27 11.85
C THR A 114 -0.65 -6.71 12.33
N ILE A 115 -1.11 -5.66 11.68
CA ILE A 115 -2.40 -5.03 11.95
C ILE A 115 -3.48 -5.85 11.22
N THR A 116 -4.32 -6.51 11.97
CA THR A 116 -5.43 -7.33 11.47
C THR A 116 -6.74 -6.54 11.40
N ASN A 117 -7.79 -7.16 10.87
CA ASN A 117 -9.13 -6.55 10.77
C ASN A 117 -9.15 -5.25 9.95
N THR A 118 -8.34 -5.14 8.91
CA THR A 118 -8.34 -3.96 8.04
C THR A 118 -9.46 -3.99 7.00
N GLY A 119 -10.22 -5.07 6.92
CA GLY A 119 -11.36 -5.29 6.03
C GLY A 119 -11.04 -6.22 4.87
N THR A 120 -11.99 -6.34 3.95
CA THR A 120 -11.89 -7.19 2.76
C THR A 120 -11.13 -6.43 1.67
N PHE A 121 -10.12 -7.06 1.08
CA PHE A 121 -9.32 -6.47 -0.02
C PHE A 121 -8.87 -5.03 0.28
N SER A 122 -8.20 -4.80 1.42
CA SER A 122 -7.61 -3.50 1.76
C SER A 122 -6.47 -3.18 0.80
N THR A 123 -6.68 -2.25 -0.11
CA THR A 123 -5.74 -1.93 -1.20
C THR A 123 -5.09 -0.57 -1.04
N GLY A 124 -5.87 0.50 -0.92
CA GLY A 124 -5.33 1.84 -0.76
C GLY A 124 -4.60 1.99 0.58
N LEU A 125 -3.43 2.64 0.56
CA LEU A 125 -2.64 2.88 1.76
C LEU A 125 -1.97 4.24 1.67
N ALA A 126 -2.11 5.06 2.72
CA ALA A 126 -1.48 6.36 2.77
C ALA A 126 -1.13 6.74 4.22
N LEU A 127 -0.04 7.48 4.39
CA LEU A 127 0.52 7.85 5.69
C LEU A 127 0.56 9.36 5.86
N ASP A 128 0.03 9.83 6.98
CA ASP A 128 0.34 11.13 7.56
C ASP A 128 1.28 10.92 8.75
N ALA A 129 2.60 10.95 8.48
CA ALA A 129 3.62 10.71 9.49
C ALA A 129 3.58 11.76 10.60
N LYS A 130 3.26 13.02 10.25
CA LYS A 130 3.18 14.13 11.23
C LYS A 130 2.03 13.93 12.21
N ALA A 131 0.88 13.51 11.73
CA ALA A 131 -0.28 13.21 12.57
C ALA A 131 -0.21 11.82 13.21
N LYS A 132 0.77 10.99 12.86
CA LYS A 132 0.88 9.57 13.24
C LYS A 132 -0.38 8.79 12.86
N ARG A 133 -0.83 8.97 11.63
CA ARG A 133 -2.03 8.32 11.10
C ARG A 133 -1.73 7.59 9.80
N LEU A 134 -2.09 6.32 9.79
CA LEU A 134 -2.10 5.50 8.60
C LEU A 134 -3.57 5.29 8.20
N TYR A 135 -3.82 5.40 6.92
CA TYR A 135 -5.15 5.24 6.34
C TYR A 135 -5.14 4.11 5.33
N THR A 136 -6.17 3.28 5.34
CA THR A 136 -6.41 2.29 4.29
C THR A 136 -7.87 2.28 3.88
N THR A 137 -8.11 1.94 2.61
CA THR A 137 -9.46 1.72 2.07
C THR A 137 -9.63 0.26 1.68
N ASN A 138 -10.83 -0.27 1.87
CA ASN A 138 -11.16 -1.67 1.63
C ASN A 138 -12.39 -1.84 0.74
N ALA A 139 -12.63 -3.06 0.25
CA ALA A 139 -13.78 -3.38 -0.60
C ALA A 139 -15.13 -3.37 0.16
N ASP A 140 -15.09 -3.28 1.48
CA ASP A 140 -16.29 -3.10 2.30
C ASP A 140 -16.81 -1.65 2.26
N GLY A 141 -16.18 -0.78 1.47
CA GLY A 141 -16.55 0.63 1.32
C GLY A 141 -16.11 1.50 2.49
N GLU A 142 -15.03 1.14 3.19
CA GLU A 142 -14.57 1.83 4.39
C GLU A 142 -13.24 2.56 4.19
N LEU A 143 -13.14 3.71 4.87
CA LEU A 143 -11.86 4.32 5.23
C LEU A 143 -11.54 3.90 6.67
N VAL A 144 -10.44 3.20 6.84
CA VAL A 144 -9.92 2.75 8.14
C VAL A 144 -8.76 3.64 8.55
N THR A 145 -8.84 4.22 9.75
CA THR A 145 -7.79 5.05 10.33
C THR A 145 -7.06 4.29 11.44
N ILE A 146 -5.75 4.30 11.39
CA ILE A 146 -4.87 3.54 12.28
C ILE A 146 -3.88 4.51 12.94
N ASP A 147 -3.62 4.33 14.22
CA ASP A 147 -2.57 5.02 14.96
C ASP A 147 -1.23 4.31 14.74
N THR A 148 -0.23 5.02 14.21
CA THR A 148 1.08 4.42 13.91
C THR A 148 1.97 4.26 15.13
N ALA A 149 1.66 4.92 16.24
CA ALA A 149 2.41 4.74 17.47
C ALA A 149 2.03 3.45 18.23
N THR A 150 0.80 2.97 18.03
CA THR A 150 0.26 1.80 18.72
C THR A 150 -0.16 0.67 17.79
N ASN A 151 -0.17 0.89 16.48
CA ASN A 151 -0.70 0.00 15.44
C ASN A 151 -2.18 -0.39 15.63
N LYS A 152 -2.96 0.44 16.32
CA LYS A 152 -4.37 0.15 16.61
C LYS A 152 -5.29 0.91 15.66
N ILE A 153 -6.35 0.25 15.23
CA ILE A 153 -7.43 0.86 14.48
C ILE A 153 -8.16 1.85 15.41
N LEU A 154 -8.23 3.11 14.99
CA LEU A 154 -8.92 4.18 15.71
C LEU A 154 -10.37 4.32 15.24
N SER A 155 -10.61 4.18 13.94
CA SER A 155 -11.95 4.34 13.40
C SER A 155 -12.12 3.57 12.09
N ARG A 156 -13.38 3.26 11.78
CA ARG A 156 -13.86 2.79 10.49
C ARG A 156 -15.02 3.66 10.07
N LYS A 157 -14.98 4.19 8.88
CA LYS A 157 -16.01 5.07 8.34
C LYS A 157 -16.43 4.57 6.97
N LYS A 158 -17.72 4.27 6.81
CA LYS A 158 -18.30 4.02 5.49
C LYS A 158 -18.18 5.28 4.66
N VAL A 159 -17.44 5.19 3.55
CA VAL A 159 -17.34 6.29 2.58
C VAL A 159 -18.39 6.14 1.47
N GLN A 160 -18.88 4.92 1.23
CA GLN A 160 -20.01 4.65 0.35
C GLN A 160 -20.87 3.53 0.92
N ASP A 161 -22.17 3.70 0.83
CA ASP A 161 -23.19 2.71 1.20
C ASP A 161 -24.38 2.86 0.25
N ASP A 162 -24.12 2.66 -1.05
CA ASP A 162 -25.10 2.85 -2.12
C ASP A 162 -25.55 1.53 -2.75
N GLY A 163 -25.20 0.41 -2.13
CA GLY A 163 -25.54 -0.94 -2.59
C GLY A 163 -24.77 -1.41 -3.81
N LYS A 164 -23.77 -0.65 -4.24
CA LYS A 164 -22.92 -1.02 -5.38
C LYS A 164 -21.66 -1.76 -4.92
N GLU A 165 -21.04 -2.45 -5.87
CA GLU A 165 -19.72 -3.03 -5.66
C GLU A 165 -18.64 -1.95 -5.79
N HIS A 166 -17.72 -1.88 -4.82
CA HIS A 166 -16.61 -0.96 -4.78
C HIS A 166 -15.28 -1.72 -4.70
N PHE A 167 -14.27 -1.19 -5.36
CA PHE A 167 -12.91 -1.68 -5.23
C PHE A 167 -11.93 -0.50 -5.29
N TYR A 168 -11.60 0.02 -4.11
CA TYR A 168 -10.74 1.18 -3.97
C TYR A 168 -9.28 0.81 -4.19
N LEU A 169 -8.71 1.27 -5.31
CA LEU A 169 -7.35 0.92 -5.71
C LEU A 169 -6.29 1.80 -5.05
N ASN A 170 -6.52 3.11 -5.05
CA ASN A 170 -5.54 4.06 -4.57
C ASN A 170 -6.15 5.02 -3.55
N LEU A 171 -5.30 5.46 -2.65
CA LEU A 171 -5.58 6.45 -1.64
C LEU A 171 -4.43 7.46 -1.61
N SER A 172 -4.75 8.73 -1.81
CA SER A 172 -3.79 9.83 -1.70
C SER A 172 -4.28 10.86 -0.69
N LEU A 173 -3.36 11.49 0.04
CA LEU A 173 -3.70 12.46 1.07
C LEU A 173 -3.33 13.88 0.66
N ASP A 174 -4.25 14.81 0.93
CA ASP A 174 -3.96 16.22 1.12
C ASP A 174 -4.04 16.51 2.63
N THR A 175 -2.91 16.38 3.31
CA THR A 175 -2.84 16.53 4.77
C THR A 175 -3.11 17.96 5.21
N ALA A 176 -2.76 18.97 4.40
CA ALA A 176 -3.02 20.36 4.69
C ALA A 176 -4.52 20.69 4.60
N GLY A 177 -5.20 20.14 3.60
CA GLY A 177 -6.65 20.28 3.42
C GLY A 177 -7.47 19.27 4.23
N GLN A 178 -6.83 18.37 4.98
CA GLN A 178 -7.47 17.30 5.75
C GLN A 178 -8.39 16.44 4.87
N ARG A 179 -7.93 16.06 3.67
CA ARG A 179 -8.70 15.32 2.69
C ARG A 179 -7.94 14.09 2.20
N ALA A 180 -8.71 13.07 1.82
CA ALA A 180 -8.24 11.93 1.05
C ALA A 180 -8.91 11.91 -0.34
N PHE A 181 -8.16 11.47 -1.33
CA PHE A 181 -8.65 11.17 -2.67
C PHE A 181 -8.62 9.67 -2.85
N VAL A 182 -9.78 9.08 -3.12
CA VAL A 182 -9.96 7.63 -3.27
C VAL A 182 -10.42 7.32 -4.67
N THR A 183 -9.70 6.46 -5.38
CA THR A 183 -10.11 5.99 -6.71
C THR A 183 -10.79 4.65 -6.60
N ASP A 184 -11.91 4.48 -7.30
CA ASP A 184 -12.68 3.26 -7.35
C ASP A 184 -12.61 2.64 -8.76
N SER A 185 -12.14 1.41 -8.87
CA SER A 185 -12.06 0.73 -10.18
C SER A 185 -13.41 0.17 -10.67
N LYS A 186 -14.41 0.12 -9.80
CA LYS A 186 -15.75 -0.37 -10.13
C LYS A 186 -16.71 0.76 -10.51
N GLN A 187 -16.38 1.98 -10.10
CA GLN A 187 -17.16 3.18 -10.37
C GLN A 187 -16.26 4.24 -11.03
N PRO A 188 -16.75 4.95 -12.07
CA PRO A 188 -15.96 5.95 -12.79
C PRO A 188 -15.90 7.26 -12.00
N GLU A 189 -15.39 7.22 -10.79
CA GLU A 189 -15.35 8.36 -9.89
C GLU A 189 -14.11 8.40 -9.00
N VAL A 190 -13.74 9.61 -8.57
CA VAL A 190 -12.81 9.85 -7.49
C VAL A 190 -13.60 10.47 -6.33
N LEU A 191 -13.50 9.85 -5.16
CA LEU A 191 -14.09 10.40 -3.95
C LEU A 191 -13.11 11.35 -3.27
N VAL A 192 -13.62 12.51 -2.85
CA VAL A 192 -12.92 13.41 -1.92
C VAL A 192 -13.52 13.19 -0.55
N VAL A 193 -12.73 12.65 0.36
CA VAL A 193 -13.17 12.23 1.70
C VAL A 193 -12.54 13.12 2.75
N ASN A 194 -13.33 13.57 3.70
CA ASN A 194 -12.86 14.32 4.88
C ASN A 194 -12.15 13.34 5.85
N LEU A 195 -10.88 13.58 6.16
CA LEU A 195 -10.10 12.72 7.07
C LEU A 195 -10.57 12.80 8.52
N LYS A 196 -11.25 13.86 8.92
CA LYS A 196 -11.69 14.06 10.29
C LYS A 196 -12.87 13.16 10.68
N ASP A 197 -13.83 12.99 9.76
CA ASP A 197 -15.07 12.28 10.05
C ASP A 197 -15.41 11.17 9.05
N GLY A 198 -14.64 11.04 7.95
CA GLY A 198 -14.85 10.05 6.89
C GLY A 198 -15.99 10.38 5.94
N SER A 199 -16.57 11.58 6.01
CA SER A 199 -17.65 11.99 5.11
C SER A 199 -17.14 12.24 3.69
N VAL A 200 -17.93 11.87 2.68
CA VAL A 200 -17.64 12.21 1.29
C VAL A 200 -18.03 13.67 1.04
N MET A 201 -17.03 14.49 0.79
CA MET A 201 -17.20 15.92 0.50
C MET A 201 -17.60 16.18 -0.94
N GLN A 202 -17.07 15.38 -1.87
CA GLN A 202 -17.26 15.53 -3.30
C GLN A 202 -17.04 14.20 -4.02
N LYS A 203 -17.80 13.99 -5.10
CA LYS A 203 -17.56 12.95 -6.11
C LYS A 203 -17.15 13.62 -7.40
N ILE A 204 -16.00 13.26 -7.93
CA ILE A 204 -15.45 13.77 -9.18
C ILE A 204 -15.64 12.68 -10.22
N ALA A 205 -16.44 12.97 -11.25
CA ALA A 205 -16.64 12.02 -12.36
C ALA A 205 -15.31 11.80 -13.10
N ALA A 206 -14.97 10.54 -13.33
CA ALA A 206 -13.81 10.15 -14.11
C ALA A 206 -14.30 9.34 -15.32
N PRO A 207 -14.08 9.79 -16.55
CA PRO A 207 -14.68 9.18 -17.74
C PRO A 207 -14.10 7.81 -18.12
N ALA A 208 -13.03 7.37 -17.48
CA ALA A 208 -12.43 6.07 -17.67
C ALA A 208 -12.08 5.44 -16.31
N SER A 209 -12.03 4.11 -16.25
CA SER A 209 -11.52 3.40 -15.10
C SER A 209 -10.12 3.91 -14.75
N LEU A 210 -9.96 4.47 -13.56
CA LEU A 210 -8.66 4.89 -13.01
C LEU A 210 -7.86 3.70 -12.49
N ALA A 211 -8.04 2.53 -13.09
CA ALA A 211 -7.19 1.37 -12.89
C ALA A 211 -5.83 1.65 -13.55
N VAL A 212 -4.91 2.11 -12.75
CA VAL A 212 -3.49 2.20 -13.10
C VAL A 212 -2.73 1.13 -12.36
#